data_a447cdad557e1d5d06b05b24fd54fb50
#
_entry.id   a447cdad557e1d5d06b05b24fd54fb50
#
_cell.length_a   1.000
_cell.length_b   1.000
_cell.length_c   1.000
_cell.angle_alpha   90.00
_cell.angle_beta   90.00
_cell.angle_gamma   90.00
#
_symmetry.space_group_name_H-M   'P 1'
#
loop_
_entity.id
_entity.type
_entity.pdbx_description
1 polymer ?
#
loop_
_entity_poly.entity_id
_entity_poly.type
_entity_poly.pdbx_seq_one_letter_code
_entity_poly.pdbx_strand_id
1 'polypeptide(L)'
;MSDPISDMLTRIRNAQMAEKVTVKMPSSKLKVAIAKVLQDEGYVEGFNVSSNDGKPTLEIGLKYYAGRPVIEKIQRISRPGLRTYKGCGDIPKVMNGLGIAIVSTSKGLMTDHKARANGIGGEVLCIVA
;
A
#
# COMPACT_ATOMS: atom_id res chain seq x y z
N MET A 1 8.18 18.37 -5.73
CA MET A 1 8.22 17.64 -4.44
C MET A 1 8.02 16.15 -4.70
N SER A 2 8.88 15.31 -4.17
CA SER A 2 8.77 13.88 -4.41
C SER A 2 7.79 13.22 -3.46
N ASP A 3 7.06 12.23 -3.96
CA ASP A 3 6.17 11.40 -3.16
C ASP A 3 6.49 9.93 -3.47
N PRO A 4 7.39 9.31 -2.68
CA PRO A 4 7.78 7.92 -2.91
C PRO A 4 6.61 6.94 -2.84
N ILE A 5 5.61 7.22 -2.00
CA ILE A 5 4.42 6.36 -1.91
C ILE A 5 3.60 6.44 -3.19
N SER A 6 3.35 7.65 -3.71
CA SER A 6 2.65 7.81 -4.99
C SER A 6 3.38 7.11 -6.12
N ASP A 7 4.72 7.21 -6.15
CA ASP A 7 5.54 6.53 -7.14
C ASP A 7 5.35 5.01 -7.05
N MET A 8 5.38 4.46 -5.83
CA MET A 8 5.16 3.04 -5.59
C MET A 8 3.79 2.59 -6.12
N LEU A 9 2.73 3.32 -5.77
CA LEU A 9 1.37 2.98 -6.20
C LEU A 9 1.23 3.06 -7.71
N THR A 10 1.85 4.05 -8.34
CA THR A 10 1.84 4.21 -9.80
C THR A 10 2.57 3.07 -10.48
N ARG A 11 3.73 2.65 -9.93
CA ARG A 11 4.48 1.51 -10.48
C ARG A 11 3.66 0.22 -10.43
N ILE A 12 2.97 -0.02 -9.31
CA ILE A 12 2.10 -1.19 -9.17
C ILE A 12 0.97 -1.14 -10.20
N ARG A 13 0.30 0.01 -10.32
CA ARG A 13 -0.80 0.19 -11.27
C ARG A 13 -0.34 -0.04 -12.70
N ASN A 14 0.77 0.59 -13.09
CA ASN A 14 1.30 0.47 -14.46
C ASN A 14 1.75 -0.97 -14.78
N ALA A 15 2.36 -1.65 -13.81
CA ALA A 15 2.79 -3.04 -13.99
C ALA A 15 1.59 -3.96 -14.19
N GLN A 16 0.51 -3.73 -13.48
CA GLN A 16 -0.73 -4.50 -13.64
C GLN A 16 -1.37 -4.26 -15.02
N MET A 17 -1.36 -3.01 -15.49
CA MET A 17 -1.88 -2.69 -16.82
C MET A 17 -1.06 -3.37 -17.92
N ALA A 18 0.24 -3.53 -17.70
CA ALA A 18 1.13 -4.24 -18.62
C ALA A 18 1.17 -5.75 -18.39
N GLU A 19 0.35 -6.26 -17.48
CA GLU A 19 0.23 -7.68 -17.14
C GLU A 19 1.56 -8.31 -16.71
N LYS A 20 2.38 -7.55 -15.99
CA LYS A 20 3.66 -8.04 -15.49
C LYS A 20 3.47 -8.94 -14.27
N VAL A 21 4.38 -9.91 -14.11
CA VAL A 21 4.36 -10.81 -12.95
C VAL A 21 4.89 -10.12 -11.70
N THR A 22 5.92 -9.28 -11.85
CA THR A 22 6.54 -8.57 -10.74
C THR A 22 6.78 -7.11 -11.09
N VAL A 23 6.98 -6.31 -10.05
CA VAL A 23 7.38 -4.92 -10.20
C VAL A 23 8.53 -4.65 -9.24
N LYS A 24 9.54 -3.90 -9.71
CA LYS A 24 10.73 -3.56 -8.93
C LYS A 24 10.80 -2.06 -8.71
N MET A 25 11.34 -1.68 -7.56
CA MET A 25 11.51 -0.26 -7.20
C MET A 25 12.60 -0.12 -6.15
N PRO A 26 13.20 1.06 -6.00
CA PRO A 26 14.09 1.29 -4.86
C PRO A 26 13.32 1.05 -3.55
N SER A 27 13.95 0.33 -2.62
CA SER A 27 13.31 -0.03 -1.36
C SER A 27 13.45 1.07 -0.31
N SER A 28 12.52 1.10 0.63
CA SER A 28 12.60 1.88 1.85
C SER A 28 11.80 1.14 2.92
N LYS A 29 12.02 1.49 4.18
CA LYS A 29 11.28 0.87 5.29
C LYS A 29 9.76 1.06 5.12
N LEU A 30 9.36 2.25 4.69
CA LEU A 30 7.95 2.56 4.47
C LEU A 30 7.35 1.72 3.35
N LYS A 31 8.06 1.59 2.23
CA LYS A 31 7.58 0.78 1.09
C LYS A 31 7.45 -0.70 1.47
N VAL A 32 8.41 -1.22 2.23
CA VAL A 32 8.36 -2.60 2.72
C VAL A 32 7.16 -2.80 3.62
N ALA A 33 6.88 -1.84 4.52
CA ALA A 33 5.72 -1.92 5.41
C ALA A 33 4.41 -1.92 4.62
N ILE A 34 4.31 -1.10 3.58
CA ILE A 34 3.14 -1.09 2.70
C ILE A 34 2.99 -2.44 1.98
N ALA A 35 4.08 -2.97 1.43
CA ALA A 35 4.07 -4.26 0.74
C ALA A 35 3.62 -5.38 1.67
N LYS A 36 4.05 -5.35 2.94
CA LYS A 36 3.64 -6.35 3.92
C LYS A 36 2.15 -6.28 4.21
N VAL A 37 1.59 -5.09 4.35
CA VAL A 37 0.14 -4.93 4.54
C VAL A 37 -0.61 -5.48 3.33
N LEU A 38 -0.16 -5.17 2.11
CA LEU A 38 -0.79 -5.67 0.89
C LEU A 38 -0.74 -7.20 0.81
N GLN A 39 0.38 -7.80 1.21
CA GLN A 39 0.51 -9.25 1.24
C GLN A 39 -0.41 -9.88 2.28
N ASP A 40 -0.42 -9.34 3.50
CA ASP A 40 -1.23 -9.86 4.59
C ASP A 40 -2.73 -9.79 4.26
N GLU A 41 -3.14 -8.80 3.48
CA GLU A 41 -4.53 -8.64 3.06
C GLU A 41 -4.86 -9.35 1.74
N GLY A 42 -3.89 -10.04 1.15
CA GLY A 42 -4.12 -10.84 -0.04
C GLY A 42 -4.17 -10.08 -1.35
N TYR A 43 -3.65 -8.86 -1.39
CA TYR A 43 -3.65 -8.05 -2.61
C TYR A 43 -2.46 -8.32 -3.52
N VAL A 44 -1.35 -8.82 -2.97
CA VAL A 44 -0.17 -9.22 -3.74
C VAL A 44 0.27 -10.61 -3.33
N GLU A 45 1.02 -11.31 -4.21
CA GLU A 45 1.52 -12.65 -3.91
C GLU A 45 2.57 -12.63 -2.83
N GLY A 46 3.45 -11.63 -2.85
CA GLY A 46 4.51 -11.50 -1.88
C GLY A 46 5.49 -10.42 -2.29
N PHE A 47 6.54 -10.28 -1.52
CA PHE A 47 7.59 -9.33 -1.83
C PHE A 47 8.91 -9.84 -1.29
N ASN A 48 10.02 -9.34 -1.87
CA ASN A 48 11.33 -9.55 -1.30
C ASN A 48 12.19 -8.30 -1.50
N VAL A 49 13.23 -8.19 -0.69
CA VAL A 49 14.20 -7.10 -0.77
C VAL A 49 15.55 -7.70 -1.09
N SER A 50 16.19 -7.22 -2.16
CA SER A 50 17.54 -7.61 -2.52
C SER A 50 18.44 -6.38 -2.51
N SER A 51 19.75 -6.59 -2.31
CA SER A 51 20.71 -5.50 -2.29
C SER A 51 21.71 -5.72 -3.41
N ASN A 52 21.79 -4.76 -4.33
CA ASN A 52 22.80 -4.73 -5.38
C ASN A 52 23.64 -3.47 -5.19
N ASP A 53 24.96 -3.65 -5.07
CA ASP A 53 25.90 -2.53 -4.90
C ASP A 53 25.53 -1.61 -3.73
N GLY A 54 25.02 -2.19 -2.64
CA GLY A 54 24.62 -1.44 -1.46
C GLY A 54 23.29 -0.71 -1.56
N LYS A 55 22.58 -0.86 -2.68
CA LYS A 55 21.26 -0.23 -2.88
C LYS A 55 20.17 -1.28 -2.80
N PRO A 56 19.26 -1.18 -1.80
CA PRO A 56 18.18 -2.14 -1.69
C PRO A 56 17.12 -1.93 -2.76
N THR A 57 16.65 -3.04 -3.33
CA THR A 57 15.58 -3.06 -4.32
C THR A 57 14.43 -3.89 -3.77
N LEU A 58 13.24 -3.33 -3.79
CA LEU A 58 12.00 -4.04 -3.42
C LEU A 58 11.37 -4.61 -4.67
N GLU A 59 11.07 -5.91 -4.63
CA GLU A 59 10.35 -6.60 -5.70
C GLU A 59 9.04 -7.11 -5.15
N ILE A 60 7.94 -6.78 -5.82
CA ILE A 60 6.60 -7.21 -5.41
C ILE A 60 6.04 -8.14 -6.47
N GLY A 61 5.58 -9.32 -6.05
CA GLY A 61 4.88 -10.25 -6.93
C GLY A 61 3.42 -9.86 -7.05
N LEU A 62 2.98 -9.52 -8.25
CA LEU A 62 1.61 -9.10 -8.51
C LEU A 62 0.67 -10.29 -8.55
N LYS A 63 -0.56 -10.09 -8.17
CA LYS A 63 -1.56 -11.14 -8.05
C LYS A 63 -2.69 -10.93 -9.04
N TYR A 64 -3.03 -12.00 -9.76
CA TYR A 64 -4.12 -12.00 -10.74
C TYR A 64 -5.09 -13.12 -10.43
N TYR A 65 -6.35 -12.89 -10.75
CA TYR A 65 -7.38 -13.92 -10.66
C TYR A 65 -8.24 -13.89 -11.93
N ALA A 66 -8.37 -15.03 -12.60
CA ALA A 66 -9.12 -15.14 -13.84
C ALA A 66 -8.68 -14.12 -14.89
N GLY A 67 -7.36 -13.89 -15.00
CA GLY A 67 -6.79 -12.95 -15.97
C GLY A 67 -6.89 -11.48 -15.61
N ARG A 68 -7.39 -11.15 -14.41
CA ARG A 68 -7.55 -9.76 -13.96
C ARG A 68 -6.73 -9.49 -12.72
N PRO A 69 -6.17 -8.26 -12.57
CA PRO A 69 -5.48 -7.89 -11.34
C PRO A 69 -6.42 -7.97 -10.14
N VAL A 70 -5.90 -8.49 -9.03
CA VAL A 70 -6.66 -8.53 -7.77
C VAL A 70 -6.91 -7.12 -7.25
N ILE A 71 -5.93 -6.22 -7.40
CA ILE A 71 -6.12 -4.81 -7.06
C ILE A 71 -6.88 -4.13 -8.20
N GLU A 72 -8.10 -3.71 -7.93
CA GLU A 72 -8.92 -2.97 -8.90
C GLU A 72 -8.73 -1.46 -8.75
N LYS A 73 -8.48 -1.00 -7.50
CA LYS A 73 -8.33 0.41 -7.19
C LYS A 73 -7.18 0.58 -6.22
N ILE A 74 -6.26 1.51 -6.53
CA ILE A 74 -5.17 1.88 -5.64
C ILE A 74 -4.96 3.39 -5.78
N GLN A 75 -5.12 4.13 -4.69
CA GLN A 75 -5.19 5.58 -4.73
C GLN A 75 -4.48 6.20 -3.52
N ARG A 76 -3.62 7.17 -3.79
CA ARG A 76 -2.96 7.97 -2.76
C ARG A 76 -3.97 8.94 -2.14
N ILE A 77 -4.01 9.01 -0.82
CA ILE A 77 -4.90 9.93 -0.09
C ILE A 77 -4.10 11.07 0.54
N SER A 78 -3.28 10.77 1.56
CA SER A 78 -2.43 11.80 2.17
C SER A 78 -1.24 12.10 1.28
N ARG A 79 -0.95 13.37 1.03
CA ARG A 79 0.11 13.80 0.12
C ARG A 79 1.04 14.76 0.84
N PRO A 80 2.31 14.88 0.40
CA PRO A 80 3.25 15.80 1.06
C PRO A 80 2.73 17.24 1.16
N GLY A 81 2.00 17.71 0.16
CA GLY A 81 1.42 19.06 0.16
C GLY A 81 0.09 19.18 0.89
N LEU A 82 -0.55 18.06 1.22
CA LEU A 82 -1.85 18.07 1.88
C LEU A 82 -2.01 16.77 2.67
N ARG A 83 -1.56 16.78 3.93
CA ARG A 83 -1.63 15.62 4.79
C ARG A 83 -3.06 15.38 5.27
N THR A 84 -3.46 14.10 5.33
CA THR A 84 -4.79 13.68 5.75
C THR A 84 -4.68 12.82 6.99
N TYR A 85 -5.10 13.36 8.13
CA TYR A 85 -5.11 12.67 9.42
C TYR A 85 -6.55 12.43 9.85
N LYS A 86 -6.83 11.24 10.38
CA LYS A 86 -8.17 10.89 10.87
C LYS A 86 -8.07 10.23 12.23
N GLY A 87 -8.99 10.58 13.11
CA GLY A 87 -9.16 9.86 14.36
C GLY A 87 -9.77 8.48 14.13
N CYS A 88 -9.72 7.65 15.15
CA CYS A 88 -10.21 6.26 15.08
C CYS A 88 -11.62 6.15 14.50
N GLY A 89 -12.53 7.02 14.92
CA GLY A 89 -13.92 6.98 14.47
C GLY A 89 -14.16 7.60 13.10
N ASP A 90 -13.16 8.31 12.55
CA ASP A 90 -13.29 9.05 11.29
C ASP A 90 -12.56 8.39 10.13
N ILE A 91 -11.85 7.29 10.37
CA ILE A 91 -11.15 6.55 9.31
C ILE A 91 -12.19 6.00 8.34
N PRO A 92 -12.07 6.30 7.03
CA PRO A 92 -13.08 5.87 6.06
C PRO A 92 -13.09 4.37 5.87
N LYS A 93 -14.28 3.83 5.63
CA LYS A 93 -14.43 2.45 5.16
C LYS A 93 -14.36 2.46 3.64
N VAL A 94 -13.52 1.61 3.07
CA VAL A 94 -13.35 1.53 1.63
C VAL A 94 -14.31 0.48 1.08
N MET A 95 -15.18 0.89 0.15
CA MET A 95 -16.18 0.01 -0.47
C MET A 95 -16.96 -0.81 0.57
N ASN A 96 -17.49 -0.13 1.61
CA ASN A 96 -18.25 -0.73 2.71
C ASN A 96 -17.50 -1.87 3.42
N GLY A 97 -16.17 -1.76 3.51
CA GLY A 97 -15.35 -2.75 4.20
C GLY A 97 -14.78 -3.84 3.31
N LEU A 98 -15.09 -3.82 2.01
CA LEU A 98 -14.50 -4.79 1.06
C LEU A 98 -13.08 -4.43 0.68
N GLY A 99 -12.72 -3.15 0.72
CA GLY A 99 -11.36 -2.68 0.51
C GLY A 99 -10.70 -2.30 1.83
N ILE A 100 -9.49 -1.74 1.73
CA ILE A 100 -8.71 -1.30 2.89
C ILE A 100 -8.20 0.12 2.69
N ALA A 101 -8.00 0.82 3.80
CA ALA A 101 -7.14 1.99 3.86
C ALA A 101 -5.87 1.59 4.61
N ILE A 102 -4.72 2.05 4.15
CA ILE A 102 -3.46 1.84 4.86
C ILE A 102 -3.20 3.09 5.67
N VAL A 103 -3.10 2.92 6.99
CA VAL A 103 -2.99 4.01 7.94
C VAL A 103 -1.66 3.95 8.65
N SER A 104 -0.96 5.09 8.71
CA SER A 104 0.28 5.21 9.47
C SER A 104 -0.09 5.69 10.87
N THR A 105 0.15 4.84 11.87
CA THR A 105 -0.20 5.12 13.25
C THR A 105 1.05 5.17 14.12
N SER A 106 0.89 5.57 15.38
CA SER A 106 1.98 5.55 16.36
C SER A 106 2.54 4.15 16.61
N LYS A 107 1.79 3.10 16.25
CA LYS A 107 2.21 1.70 16.39
C LYS A 107 2.60 1.06 15.05
N GLY A 108 2.83 1.87 14.02
CA GLY A 108 3.24 1.40 12.69
C GLY A 108 2.11 1.47 11.67
N LEU A 109 2.39 0.95 10.47
CA LEU A 109 1.38 0.88 9.42
C LEU A 109 0.43 -0.28 9.67
N MET A 110 -0.85 -0.02 9.42
CA MET A 110 -1.89 -1.04 9.56
C MET A 110 -3.08 -0.70 8.69
N THR A 111 -4.01 -1.64 8.56
CA THR A 111 -5.26 -1.40 7.85
C THR A 111 -6.21 -0.56 8.70
N ASP A 112 -7.20 0.05 8.04
CA ASP A 112 -8.27 0.76 8.73
C ASP A 112 -9.02 -0.14 9.71
N HIS A 113 -9.24 -1.41 9.35
CA HIS A 113 -9.89 -2.40 10.21
C HIS A 113 -9.12 -2.57 11.52
N LYS A 114 -7.81 -2.76 11.42
CA LYS A 114 -6.96 -2.97 12.59
C LYS A 114 -6.84 -1.70 13.42
N ALA A 115 -6.73 -0.54 12.77
CA ALA A 115 -6.65 0.74 13.48
C ALA A 115 -7.94 0.99 14.28
N ARG A 116 -9.10 0.74 13.69
CA ARG A 116 -10.37 0.87 14.41
C ARG A 116 -10.50 -0.12 15.56
N ALA A 117 -10.07 -1.37 15.34
CA ALA A 117 -10.11 -2.39 16.41
C ALA A 117 -9.21 -2.02 17.59
N ASN A 118 -8.10 -1.33 17.32
CA ASN A 118 -7.17 -0.90 18.36
C ASN A 118 -7.50 0.48 18.93
N GLY A 119 -8.53 1.15 18.42
CA GLY A 119 -8.90 2.49 18.87
C GLY A 119 -7.89 3.56 18.53
N ILE A 120 -7.16 3.41 17.42
CA ILE A 120 -6.06 4.29 17.03
C ILE A 120 -6.40 4.98 15.72
N GLY A 121 -6.13 6.29 15.64
CA GLY A 121 -6.17 7.03 14.38
C GLY A 121 -4.78 7.26 13.83
N GLY A 122 -4.68 7.93 12.71
CA GLY A 122 -3.41 8.25 12.10
C GLY A 122 -3.54 8.90 10.73
N GLU A 123 -2.44 8.86 9.98
CA GLU A 123 -2.39 9.40 8.64
C GLU A 123 -2.89 8.34 7.65
N VAL A 124 -3.93 8.69 6.88
CA VAL A 124 -4.47 7.78 5.85
C VAL A 124 -3.61 7.92 4.61
N LEU A 125 -2.73 6.95 4.38
CA LEU A 125 -1.76 7.01 3.28
C LEU A 125 -2.41 6.75 1.92
N CYS A 126 -3.18 5.70 1.82
CA CYS A 126 -3.78 5.28 0.56
C CYS A 126 -4.97 4.36 0.80
N ILE A 127 -5.73 4.13 -0.26
CA ILE A 127 -6.81 3.14 -0.25
C ILE A 127 -6.54 2.11 -1.33
N VAL A 128 -6.93 0.87 -1.07
CA VAL A 128 -6.76 -0.26 -1.97
C VAL A 128 -8.03 -1.09 -1.96
N ALA A 129 -8.47 -1.44 -3.13
CA ALA A 129 -9.65 -2.29 -3.27
C ALA A 129 -9.56 -3.22 -4.48
#